data_6545f13e158d21628adc1e7faac57f02
#
_entry.id   6545f13e158d21628adc1e7faac57f02
#
_cell.length_a   1.000
_cell.length_b   1.000
_cell.length_c   1.000
_cell.angle_alpha   90.00
_cell.angle_beta   90.00
_cell.angle_gamma   90.00
#
_symmetry.space_group_name_H-M   'P 1'
#
loop_
_entity.id
_entity.type
_entity.pdbx_description
1 polymer ?
#
loop_
_entity_poly.entity_id
_entity_poly.type
_entity_poly.pdbx_seq_one_letter_code
_entity_poly.pdbx_strand_id
1 'polypeptide(L)'
;MNRLSIIMMLVLITFSAASQAEKVLTKELIMSFQHMSEQWEVLEVNYPELSSLEDFDLYQPDKIIAQLKHSKAYPKIKSMLDQHGFSNVDEYYEVAMRVMGGLMNYQMQNMPQGIDIDSMMQMLKQNIAQMKASNAPSSMVDEMKQQLADMEKNMTKMKAAMKNTSTADKQFFNDNAEWVMSVLDEQ
;
A
#
# COMPACT_ATOMS: atom_id res chain seq x y z
N MET A 1 58.34 20.32 -34.64
CA MET A 1 58.24 19.32 -33.55
C MET A 1 56.96 19.60 -32.83
N ASN A 2 55.88 18.89 -33.23
CA ASN A 2 54.53 19.12 -32.77
C ASN A 2 54.27 18.31 -31.50
N ARG A 3 53.99 19.00 -30.43
CA ARG A 3 53.45 18.36 -29.23
C ARG A 3 51.98 18.03 -29.47
N LEU A 4 51.73 16.80 -29.72
CA LEU A 4 50.37 16.23 -29.77
C LEU A 4 49.80 16.28 -28.35
N SER A 5 48.98 17.29 -28.10
CA SER A 5 48.14 17.33 -26.91
C SER A 5 47.09 16.21 -27.05
N ILE A 6 47.37 15.12 -26.38
CA ILE A 6 46.37 14.10 -26.13
C ILE A 6 45.39 14.71 -25.14
N ILE A 7 44.34 15.33 -25.65
CA ILE A 7 43.14 15.62 -24.88
C ILE A 7 42.50 14.24 -24.62
N MET A 8 42.88 13.69 -23.50
CA MET A 8 42.20 12.55 -22.91
C MET A 8 40.81 13.05 -22.51
N MET A 9 39.90 12.95 -23.47
CA MET A 9 38.48 13.16 -23.26
C MET A 9 38.03 12.05 -22.31
N LEU A 10 38.13 12.35 -21.02
CA LEU A 10 37.53 11.56 -19.97
C LEU A 10 36.01 11.67 -20.19
N VAL A 11 35.50 10.80 -21.02
CA VAL A 11 34.08 10.50 -21.05
C VAL A 11 33.79 9.92 -19.67
N LEU A 12 33.47 10.80 -18.75
CA LEU A 12 32.70 10.47 -17.56
C LEU A 12 31.37 9.90 -18.09
N ILE A 13 31.39 8.62 -18.41
CA ILE A 13 30.18 7.80 -18.38
C ILE A 13 29.79 7.86 -16.91
N THR A 14 29.08 8.91 -16.54
CA THR A 14 28.20 8.84 -15.41
C THR A 14 27.24 7.73 -15.78
N PHE A 15 27.57 6.51 -15.36
CA PHE A 15 26.55 5.54 -15.05
C PHE A 15 25.67 6.25 -14.02
N SER A 16 24.75 7.03 -14.52
CA SER A 16 23.49 7.20 -13.84
C SER A 16 22.95 5.78 -13.73
N ALA A 17 23.35 5.07 -12.68
CA ALA A 17 22.39 4.19 -12.06
C ALA A 17 21.19 5.13 -11.92
N ALA A 18 20.25 5.02 -12.84
CA ALA A 18 18.91 5.47 -12.63
C ALA A 18 18.44 4.60 -11.46
N SER A 19 18.85 4.96 -10.25
CA SER A 19 18.02 4.85 -9.10
C SER A 19 16.71 5.41 -9.64
N GLN A 20 15.73 4.55 -9.91
CA GLN A 20 14.38 5.03 -10.14
C GLN A 20 14.11 5.87 -8.92
N ALA A 21 14.28 7.19 -9.07
CA ALA A 21 14.01 8.09 -7.99
C ALA A 21 12.53 7.86 -7.69
N GLU A 22 12.27 7.36 -6.50
CA GLU A 22 10.92 7.09 -6.02
C GLU A 22 10.06 8.30 -6.39
N LYS A 23 9.05 8.11 -7.24
CA LYS A 23 8.17 9.20 -7.67
C LYS A 23 7.56 9.81 -6.41
N VAL A 24 7.75 11.09 -6.20
CA VAL A 24 7.09 11.80 -5.09
C VAL A 24 5.58 11.70 -5.30
N LEU A 25 4.82 11.43 -4.22
CA LEU A 25 3.37 11.47 -4.31
C LEU A 25 2.91 12.87 -4.69
N THR A 26 2.11 12.96 -5.73
CA THR A 26 1.49 14.19 -6.23
C THR A 26 0.00 13.96 -6.41
N LYS A 27 -0.78 15.04 -6.52
CA LYS A 27 -2.21 14.94 -6.80
C LYS A 27 -2.48 14.21 -8.12
N GLU A 28 -1.66 14.46 -9.14
CA GLU A 28 -1.76 13.80 -10.44
C GLU A 28 -1.53 12.29 -10.31
N LEU A 29 -0.55 11.86 -9.49
CA LEU A 29 -0.28 10.45 -9.27
C LEU A 29 -1.42 9.77 -8.49
N ILE A 30 -2.02 10.46 -7.50
CA ILE A 30 -3.21 9.96 -6.79
C ILE A 30 -4.41 9.83 -7.73
N MET A 31 -4.65 10.80 -8.61
CA MET A 31 -5.71 10.71 -9.61
C MET A 31 -5.48 9.56 -10.60
N SER A 32 -4.24 9.37 -11.06
CA SER A 32 -3.88 8.23 -11.92
C SER A 32 -4.13 6.90 -11.22
N PHE A 33 -3.76 6.81 -9.94
CA PHE A 33 -4.02 5.64 -9.10
C PHE A 33 -5.52 5.36 -8.96
N GLN A 34 -6.32 6.38 -8.67
CA GLN A 34 -7.78 6.29 -8.53
C GLN A 34 -8.44 5.81 -9.83
N HIS A 35 -8.14 6.45 -10.97
CA HIS A 35 -8.70 6.03 -12.26
C HIS A 35 -8.32 4.61 -12.64
N MET A 36 -7.12 4.16 -12.27
CA MET A 36 -6.72 2.76 -12.48
C MET A 36 -7.56 1.82 -11.60
N SER A 37 -7.84 2.22 -10.35
CA SER A 37 -8.67 1.44 -9.41
C SER A 37 -10.11 1.30 -9.89
N GLU A 38 -10.72 2.35 -10.43
CA GLU A 38 -12.07 2.33 -11.01
C GLU A 38 -12.17 1.33 -12.19
N GLN A 39 -11.14 1.30 -13.03
CA GLN A 39 -11.12 0.36 -14.16
C GLN A 39 -10.88 -1.09 -13.72
N TRP A 40 -10.37 -1.30 -12.50
CA TRP A 40 -10.12 -2.63 -11.98
C TRP A 40 -11.41 -3.43 -11.79
N GLU A 41 -12.46 -2.82 -11.28
CA GLU A 41 -13.78 -3.48 -11.12
C GLU A 41 -14.31 -4.02 -12.46
N VAL A 42 -14.21 -3.22 -13.51
CA VAL A 42 -14.61 -3.64 -14.86
C VAL A 42 -13.74 -4.80 -15.37
N LEU A 43 -12.47 -4.80 -14.98
CA LEU A 43 -11.53 -5.85 -15.36
C LEU A 43 -11.89 -7.17 -14.68
N GLU A 44 -12.24 -7.18 -13.39
CA GLU A 44 -12.65 -8.37 -12.65
C GLU A 44 -13.89 -9.04 -13.23
N VAL A 45 -14.85 -8.25 -13.69
CA VAL A 45 -16.04 -8.79 -14.37
C VAL A 45 -15.65 -9.58 -15.63
N ASN A 46 -14.64 -9.12 -16.37
CA ASN A 46 -14.19 -9.76 -17.61
C ASN A 46 -13.17 -10.89 -17.37
N TYR A 47 -12.50 -10.88 -16.24
CA TYR A 47 -11.45 -11.81 -15.84
C TYR A 47 -11.67 -12.31 -14.40
N PRO A 48 -12.66 -13.22 -14.20
CA PRO A 48 -13.04 -13.66 -12.84
C PRO A 48 -11.89 -14.28 -12.02
N GLU A 49 -10.82 -14.72 -12.68
CA GLU A 49 -9.63 -15.21 -11.98
C GLU A 49 -8.95 -14.15 -11.12
N LEU A 50 -9.22 -12.85 -11.37
CA LEU A 50 -8.67 -11.76 -10.58
C LEU A 50 -9.31 -11.67 -9.20
N SER A 51 -10.56 -12.11 -9.03
CA SER A 51 -11.23 -12.13 -7.71
C SER A 51 -10.48 -13.01 -6.70
N SER A 52 -9.73 -14.01 -7.15
CA SER A 52 -8.89 -14.81 -6.26
C SER A 52 -7.72 -14.04 -5.65
N LEU A 53 -7.43 -12.82 -6.14
CA LEU A 53 -6.41 -11.95 -5.57
C LEU A 53 -6.84 -11.32 -4.25
N GLU A 54 -8.16 -11.21 -3.99
CA GLU A 54 -8.69 -10.71 -2.72
C GLU A 54 -8.28 -11.59 -1.54
N ASP A 55 -8.07 -12.89 -1.76
CA ASP A 55 -7.60 -13.83 -0.75
C ASP A 55 -6.12 -13.65 -0.40
N PHE A 56 -5.38 -12.85 -1.20
CA PHE A 56 -3.95 -12.64 -0.95
C PHE A 56 -3.72 -11.56 0.09
N ASP A 57 -2.74 -11.84 0.91
CA ASP A 57 -2.21 -10.89 1.86
C ASP A 57 -1.57 -9.71 1.12
N LEU A 58 -2.20 -8.53 1.16
CA LEU A 58 -1.69 -7.30 0.56
C LEU A 58 -0.24 -6.96 0.96
N TYR A 59 0.26 -7.57 2.03
CA TYR A 59 1.65 -7.40 2.46
C TYR A 59 2.60 -8.47 1.88
N GLN A 60 2.16 -9.24 0.87
CA GLN A 60 2.97 -10.19 0.11
C GLN A 60 2.98 -9.80 -1.38
N PRO A 61 3.58 -8.64 -1.73
CA PRO A 61 3.54 -8.08 -3.08
C PRO A 61 4.02 -9.05 -4.14
N ASP A 62 5.10 -9.77 -3.87
CA ASP A 62 5.71 -10.68 -4.84
C ASP A 62 4.72 -11.75 -5.34
N LYS A 63 3.85 -12.23 -4.45
CA LYS A 63 2.83 -13.24 -4.82
C LYS A 63 1.73 -12.64 -5.69
N ILE A 64 1.21 -11.48 -5.28
CA ILE A 64 0.16 -10.77 -6.02
C ILE A 64 0.67 -10.39 -7.40
N ILE A 65 1.84 -9.77 -7.47
CA ILE A 65 2.47 -9.32 -8.72
C ILE A 65 2.77 -10.52 -9.64
N ALA A 66 3.29 -11.63 -9.09
CA ALA A 66 3.55 -12.83 -9.86
C ALA A 66 2.25 -13.40 -10.44
N GLN A 67 1.18 -13.47 -9.66
CA GLN A 67 -0.10 -13.97 -10.12
C GLN A 67 -0.72 -13.06 -11.18
N LEU A 68 -0.69 -11.75 -11.00
CA LEU A 68 -1.12 -10.78 -12.01
C LEU A 68 -0.38 -10.98 -13.33
N LYS A 69 0.95 -11.09 -13.28
CA LYS A 69 1.79 -11.31 -14.47
C LYS A 69 1.49 -12.63 -15.19
N HIS A 70 0.93 -13.63 -14.50
CA HIS A 70 0.54 -14.92 -15.09
C HIS A 70 -0.95 -14.98 -15.49
N SER A 71 -1.77 -14.00 -15.15
CA SER A 71 -3.18 -13.97 -15.48
C SER A 71 -3.41 -13.70 -16.99
N LYS A 72 -4.55 -14.15 -17.50
CA LYS A 72 -4.99 -13.81 -18.87
C LYS A 72 -5.29 -12.32 -19.04
N ALA A 73 -5.59 -11.64 -17.92
CA ALA A 73 -5.83 -10.21 -17.86
C ALA A 73 -4.56 -9.36 -18.06
N TYR A 74 -3.36 -9.93 -17.87
CA TYR A 74 -2.13 -9.16 -17.81
C TYR A 74 -1.88 -8.22 -19.01
N PRO A 75 -2.12 -8.60 -20.29
CA PRO A 75 -1.97 -7.68 -21.41
C PRO A 75 -2.88 -6.45 -21.29
N LYS A 76 -4.10 -6.64 -20.77
CA LYS A 76 -5.04 -5.54 -20.53
C LYS A 76 -4.60 -4.68 -19.36
N ILE A 77 -4.18 -5.31 -18.25
CA ILE A 77 -3.60 -4.61 -17.08
C ILE A 77 -2.42 -3.74 -17.50
N LYS A 78 -1.51 -4.30 -18.30
CA LYS A 78 -0.35 -3.54 -18.80
C LYS A 78 -0.77 -2.32 -19.63
N SER A 79 -1.76 -2.48 -20.52
CA SER A 79 -2.28 -1.35 -21.29
C SER A 79 -2.91 -0.27 -20.41
N MET A 80 -3.61 -0.65 -19.35
CA MET A 80 -4.21 0.29 -18.39
C MET A 80 -3.12 1.03 -17.60
N LEU A 81 -2.10 0.31 -17.12
CA LEU A 81 -0.96 0.91 -16.43
C LEU A 81 -0.26 1.95 -17.31
N ASP A 82 0.03 1.61 -18.56
CA ASP A 82 0.66 2.51 -19.54
C ASP A 82 -0.21 3.78 -19.77
N GLN A 83 -1.54 3.64 -19.83
CA GLN A 83 -2.48 4.75 -20.01
C GLN A 83 -2.52 5.70 -18.80
N HIS A 84 -2.30 5.18 -17.61
CA HIS A 84 -2.30 5.95 -16.36
C HIS A 84 -0.90 6.33 -15.88
N GLY A 85 0.13 6.13 -16.70
CA GLY A 85 1.48 6.59 -16.45
C GLY A 85 2.29 5.73 -15.47
N PHE A 86 1.86 4.48 -15.23
CA PHE A 86 2.60 3.47 -14.48
C PHE A 86 3.45 2.61 -15.42
N SER A 87 4.72 2.44 -15.10
CA SER A 87 5.64 1.66 -15.94
C SER A 87 5.36 0.15 -15.86
N ASN A 88 4.83 -0.31 -14.73
CA ASN A 88 4.54 -1.72 -14.47
C ASN A 88 3.67 -1.90 -13.20
N VAL A 89 3.27 -3.15 -12.94
CA VAL A 89 2.47 -3.53 -11.77
C VAL A 89 3.21 -3.27 -10.46
N ASP A 90 4.53 -3.43 -10.45
CA ASP A 90 5.35 -3.23 -9.24
C ASP A 90 5.27 -1.75 -8.79
N GLU A 91 5.38 -0.81 -9.73
CA GLU A 91 5.24 0.63 -9.45
C GLU A 91 3.83 0.99 -8.97
N TYR A 92 2.79 0.46 -9.62
CA TYR A 92 1.40 0.67 -9.20
C TYR A 92 1.18 0.18 -7.77
N TYR A 93 1.66 -1.01 -7.46
CA TYR A 93 1.55 -1.59 -6.12
C TYR A 93 2.31 -0.77 -5.08
N GLU A 94 3.51 -0.30 -5.41
CA GLU A 94 4.30 0.58 -4.54
C GLU A 94 3.51 1.85 -4.20
N VAL A 95 2.92 2.51 -5.21
CA VAL A 95 2.08 3.70 -5.00
C VAL A 95 0.88 3.36 -4.11
N ALA A 96 0.19 2.23 -4.34
CA ALA A 96 -0.92 1.78 -3.51
C ALA A 96 -0.50 1.65 -2.03
N MET A 97 0.63 1.01 -1.77
CA MET A 97 1.15 0.84 -0.40
C MET A 97 1.55 2.16 0.26
N ARG A 98 2.09 3.10 -0.51
CA ARG A 98 2.44 4.44 -0.02
C ARG A 98 1.20 5.27 0.29
N VAL A 99 0.16 5.18 -0.55
CA VAL A 99 -1.13 5.83 -0.30
C VAL A 99 -1.75 5.28 0.99
N MET A 100 -1.84 3.97 1.12
CA MET A 100 -2.38 3.32 2.31
C MET A 100 -1.57 3.68 3.57
N GLY A 101 -0.24 3.59 3.51
CA GLY A 101 0.63 3.93 4.64
C GLY A 101 0.54 5.40 5.05
N GLY A 102 0.42 6.30 4.07
CA GLY A 102 0.28 7.73 4.30
C GLY A 102 -1.05 8.10 4.96
N LEU A 103 -2.16 7.56 4.45
CA LEU A 103 -3.49 7.75 5.06
C LEU A 103 -3.55 7.20 6.49
N MET A 104 -2.99 6.00 6.71
CA MET A 104 -2.92 5.41 8.05
C MET A 104 -2.11 6.29 9.02
N ASN A 105 -0.94 6.80 8.58
CA ASN A 105 -0.16 7.73 9.39
C ASN A 105 -0.97 8.97 9.77
N TYR A 106 -1.66 9.57 8.78
CA TYR A 106 -2.49 10.75 9.01
C TYR A 106 -3.64 10.45 9.99
N GLN A 107 -4.38 9.35 9.77
CA GLN A 107 -5.50 8.97 10.63
C GLN A 107 -5.04 8.72 12.07
N MET A 108 -3.92 8.01 12.26
CA MET A 108 -3.40 7.75 13.61
C MET A 108 -2.94 9.02 14.33
N GLN A 109 -2.35 9.99 13.62
CA GLN A 109 -1.96 11.26 14.21
C GLN A 109 -3.16 12.11 14.65
N ASN A 110 -4.30 11.95 13.96
CA ASN A 110 -5.52 12.69 14.20
C ASN A 110 -6.57 11.93 15.02
N MET A 111 -6.22 10.73 15.53
CA MET A 111 -7.11 10.01 16.45
C MET A 111 -7.29 10.80 17.76
N PRO A 112 -8.52 10.84 18.31
CA PRO A 112 -8.75 11.43 19.61
C PRO A 112 -7.84 10.81 20.68
N GLN A 113 -7.32 11.63 21.57
CA GLN A 113 -6.46 11.15 22.66
C GLN A 113 -7.18 10.07 23.49
N GLY A 114 -6.51 8.95 23.69
CA GLY A 114 -7.03 7.80 24.45
C GLY A 114 -7.71 6.70 23.61
N ILE A 115 -7.83 6.90 22.31
CA ILE A 115 -8.27 5.86 21.38
C ILE A 115 -7.07 5.51 20.51
N ASP A 116 -6.10 4.82 21.08
CA ASP A 116 -5.06 4.18 20.29
C ASP A 116 -5.36 2.68 20.12
N ILE A 117 -4.75 2.10 19.13
CA ILE A 117 -4.99 0.70 18.77
C ILE A 117 -4.47 -0.24 19.87
N ASP A 118 -3.42 0.12 20.58
CA ASP A 118 -2.89 -0.68 21.69
C ASP A 118 -3.91 -0.68 22.85
N SER A 119 -4.59 0.44 23.12
CA SER A 119 -5.71 0.54 24.07
C SER A 119 -6.91 -0.33 23.63
N MET A 120 -7.27 -0.32 22.35
CA MET A 120 -8.34 -1.18 21.84
C MET A 120 -8.00 -2.66 22.00
N MET A 121 -6.78 -3.09 21.69
CA MET A 121 -6.33 -4.45 21.92
C MET A 121 -6.36 -4.83 23.40
N GLN A 122 -5.96 -3.91 24.28
CA GLN A 122 -6.02 -4.15 25.72
C GLN A 122 -7.46 -4.33 26.22
N MET A 123 -8.39 -3.50 25.75
CA MET A 123 -9.83 -3.65 26.05
C MET A 123 -10.36 -5.00 25.56
N LEU A 124 -9.98 -5.43 24.36
CA LEU A 124 -10.40 -6.74 23.83
C LEU A 124 -9.85 -7.89 24.67
N LYS A 125 -8.58 -7.83 25.08
CA LYS A 125 -7.97 -8.81 26.02
C LYS A 125 -8.70 -8.85 27.37
N GLN A 126 -9.09 -7.70 27.91
CA GLN A 126 -9.87 -7.62 29.15
C GLN A 126 -11.26 -8.21 28.99
N ASN A 127 -11.95 -7.93 27.87
CA ASN A 127 -13.25 -8.52 27.58
C ASN A 127 -13.19 -10.04 27.47
N ILE A 128 -12.18 -10.59 26.78
CA ILE A 128 -11.95 -12.04 26.72
C ILE A 128 -11.73 -12.64 28.13
N ALA A 129 -10.97 -11.97 28.98
CA ALA A 129 -10.75 -12.42 30.35
C ALA A 129 -12.03 -12.40 31.18
N GLN A 130 -12.85 -11.36 31.06
CA GLN A 130 -14.17 -11.26 31.71
C GLN A 130 -15.12 -12.37 31.24
N MET A 131 -15.20 -12.62 29.93
CA MET A 131 -16.05 -13.67 29.37
C MET A 131 -15.65 -15.05 29.91
N LYS A 132 -14.35 -15.34 30.01
CA LYS A 132 -13.87 -16.57 30.65
C LYS A 132 -14.27 -16.67 32.12
N ALA A 133 -14.15 -15.57 32.88
CA ALA A 133 -14.51 -15.54 34.30
C ALA A 133 -16.02 -15.70 34.56
N SER A 134 -16.84 -15.23 33.60
CA SER A 134 -18.31 -15.37 33.67
C SER A 134 -18.85 -16.68 33.09
N ASN A 135 -17.99 -17.65 32.76
CA ASN A 135 -18.37 -18.91 32.10
C ASN A 135 -19.16 -18.73 30.81
N ALA A 136 -18.82 -17.72 30.01
CA ALA A 136 -19.39 -17.53 28.69
C ALA A 136 -19.13 -18.77 27.79
N PRO A 137 -20.01 -19.03 26.80
CA PRO A 137 -19.83 -20.16 25.87
C PRO A 137 -18.43 -20.13 25.24
N SER A 138 -17.75 -21.27 25.20
CA SER A 138 -16.39 -21.40 24.68
C SER A 138 -16.26 -20.91 23.25
N SER A 139 -17.29 -21.13 22.41
CA SER A 139 -17.34 -20.63 21.03
C SER A 139 -17.18 -19.11 20.95
N MET A 140 -17.90 -18.34 21.78
CA MET A 140 -17.79 -16.88 21.81
C MET A 140 -16.39 -16.42 22.26
N VAL A 141 -15.82 -17.11 23.25
CA VAL A 141 -14.47 -16.80 23.73
C VAL A 141 -13.43 -17.08 22.63
N ASP A 142 -13.60 -18.17 21.88
CA ASP A 142 -12.69 -18.56 20.83
C ASP A 142 -12.80 -17.66 19.59
N GLU A 143 -14.01 -17.22 19.23
CA GLU A 143 -14.22 -16.19 18.20
C GLU A 143 -13.51 -14.87 18.55
N MET A 144 -13.66 -14.39 19.79
CA MET A 144 -12.98 -13.16 20.20
C MET A 144 -11.46 -13.30 20.25
N LYS A 145 -10.95 -14.48 20.63
CA LYS A 145 -9.48 -14.73 20.55
C LYS A 145 -9.00 -14.71 19.10
N GLN A 146 -9.79 -15.28 18.16
CA GLN A 146 -9.46 -15.26 16.75
C GLN A 146 -9.42 -13.83 16.24
N GLN A 147 -10.45 -13.02 16.55
CA GLN A 147 -10.48 -11.60 16.20
C GLN A 147 -9.26 -10.84 16.75
N LEU A 148 -8.88 -11.11 18.01
CA LEU A 148 -7.69 -10.49 18.61
C LEU A 148 -6.41 -10.90 17.85
N ALA A 149 -6.26 -12.19 17.51
CA ALA A 149 -5.08 -12.67 16.78
C ALA A 149 -4.99 -12.07 15.39
N ASP A 150 -6.12 -11.95 14.68
CA ASP A 150 -6.19 -11.32 13.36
C ASP A 150 -5.88 -9.82 13.45
N MET A 151 -6.40 -9.13 14.47
CA MET A 151 -6.09 -7.73 14.74
C MET A 151 -4.60 -7.53 15.04
N GLU A 152 -3.98 -8.36 15.89
CA GLU A 152 -2.55 -8.29 16.21
C GLU A 152 -1.68 -8.50 14.95
N LYS A 153 -2.07 -9.48 14.10
CA LYS A 153 -1.40 -9.75 12.83
C LYS A 153 -1.49 -8.55 11.88
N ASN A 154 -2.69 -8.02 11.69
CA ASN A 154 -2.92 -6.88 10.80
C ASN A 154 -2.22 -5.62 11.30
N MET A 155 -2.22 -5.41 12.63
CA MET A 155 -1.51 -4.33 13.28
C MET A 155 -0.01 -4.36 13.01
N THR A 156 0.61 -5.53 13.13
CA THR A 156 2.04 -5.67 12.88
C THR A 156 2.39 -5.26 11.46
N LYS A 157 1.57 -5.68 10.49
CA LYS A 157 1.72 -5.32 9.08
C LYS A 157 1.51 -3.82 8.84
N MET A 158 0.48 -3.26 9.44
CA MET A 158 0.17 -1.84 9.37
C MET A 158 1.30 -0.99 9.94
N LYS A 159 1.82 -1.34 11.12
CA LYS A 159 2.98 -0.65 11.72
C LYS A 159 4.21 -0.72 10.80
N ALA A 160 4.41 -1.84 10.10
CA ALA A 160 5.49 -1.97 9.12
C ALA A 160 5.29 -1.05 7.91
N ALA A 161 4.08 -1.00 7.34
CA ALA A 161 3.75 -0.10 6.23
C ALA A 161 3.95 1.37 6.62
N MET A 162 3.45 1.77 7.80
CA MET A 162 3.62 3.13 8.32
C MET A 162 5.08 3.51 8.55
N LYS A 163 5.90 2.57 9.03
CA LYS A 163 7.34 2.80 9.26
C LYS A 163 8.07 3.07 7.95
N ASN A 164 7.64 2.44 6.88
CA ASN A 164 8.22 2.58 5.55
C ASN A 164 7.72 3.82 4.78
N THR A 165 6.70 4.52 5.31
CA THR A 165 6.20 5.77 4.70
C THR A 165 7.28 6.85 4.80
N SER A 166 7.67 7.40 3.65
CA SER A 166 8.71 8.43 3.56
C SER A 166 8.30 9.73 4.26
N THR A 167 9.27 10.56 4.61
CA THR A 167 8.98 11.90 5.16
C THR A 167 8.20 12.76 4.16
N ALA A 168 8.51 12.64 2.87
CA ALA A 168 7.81 13.36 1.81
C ALA A 168 6.35 12.93 1.70
N ASP A 169 6.07 11.63 1.79
CA ASP A 169 4.70 11.13 1.76
C ASP A 169 3.90 11.57 2.99
N LYS A 170 4.52 11.49 4.19
CA LYS A 170 3.87 12.00 5.41
C LYS A 170 3.50 13.47 5.28
N GLN A 171 4.40 14.30 4.74
CA GLN A 171 4.12 15.70 4.50
C GLN A 171 2.99 15.88 3.48
N PHE A 172 3.02 15.13 2.36
CA PHE A 172 1.97 15.17 1.36
C PHE A 172 0.58 14.88 1.96
N PHE A 173 0.48 13.85 2.82
CA PHE A 173 -0.79 13.52 3.46
C PHE A 173 -1.21 14.53 4.53
N ASN A 174 -0.28 15.09 5.30
CA ASN A 174 -0.61 16.17 6.24
C ASN A 174 -1.23 17.38 5.52
N ASP A 175 -0.77 17.68 4.31
CA ASP A 175 -1.23 18.83 3.54
C ASP A 175 -2.49 18.53 2.68
N ASN A 176 -2.77 17.25 2.37
CA ASN A 176 -3.76 16.88 1.36
C ASN A 176 -4.70 15.73 1.76
N ALA A 177 -4.66 15.21 2.99
CA ALA A 177 -5.38 13.97 3.37
C ALA A 177 -6.89 14.06 3.12
N GLU A 178 -7.54 15.18 3.44
CA GLU A 178 -8.97 15.36 3.22
C GLU A 178 -9.32 15.27 1.72
N TRP A 179 -8.49 15.88 0.88
CA TRP A 179 -8.65 15.78 -0.56
C TRP A 179 -8.40 14.36 -1.06
N VAL A 180 -7.36 13.67 -0.57
CA VAL A 180 -7.09 12.27 -0.94
C VAL A 180 -8.27 11.38 -0.56
N MET A 181 -8.79 11.52 0.66
CA MET A 181 -9.95 10.75 1.11
C MET A 181 -11.18 11.02 0.22
N SER A 182 -11.46 12.29 -0.12
CA SER A 182 -12.60 12.60 -1.00
C SER A 182 -12.46 11.96 -2.38
N VAL A 183 -11.25 11.94 -2.95
CA VAL A 183 -11.00 11.30 -4.26
C VAL A 183 -11.16 9.78 -4.19
N LEU A 184 -10.75 9.15 -3.09
CA LEU A 184 -10.83 7.68 -2.93
C LEU A 184 -12.22 7.21 -2.48
N ASP A 185 -13.05 8.08 -1.86
CA ASP A 185 -14.41 7.78 -1.40
C ASP A 185 -15.49 7.98 -2.49
N GLU A 186 -15.15 8.54 -3.65
CA GLU A 186 -16.07 8.75 -4.78
C GLU A 186 -16.38 7.45 -5.57
N GLN A 187 -16.34 6.27 -4.90
CA GLN A 187 -16.69 4.96 -5.49
C GLN A 187 -18.16 4.59 -5.27
#